data_6f184d273b7213bb528bfa3f8a58b6e9
#
_entry.id   6f184d273b7213bb528bfa3f8a58b6e9
#
_cell.length_a   1.000
_cell.length_b   1.000
_cell.length_c   1.000
_cell.angle_alpha   90.00
_cell.angle_beta   90.00
_cell.angle_gamma   90.00
#
_symmetry.space_group_name_H-M   'P 1'
#
loop_
_entity.id
_entity.type
_entity.pdbx_description
1 polymer ?
#
loop_
_entity_poly.entity_id
_entity_poly.type
_entity_poly.pdbx_seq_one_letter_code
_entity_poly.pdbx_strand_id
1 'polypeptide(L)'
;MIKKNEEINFKDKKVREKFWHSSAHILAHAIKKLFPDAKNTIGPAVENGFYYDFDDLHITPDDFFRIETEMKKIIQADYPFVKKEITMAEAKKLFKDNPYKIELAKEFKEKGEKLTIYKDGDFYDLCRGPHMPSTGYIKAIKLTKIAGAYWKGDQKNKQLTRVYGISFPSEKELKDYLKMREEAEKRDHKKIGKKLRIFSMHEESPGMPFLLENGMIIWNELLKFWREEHKKEGYQEIKTPIVLKKELWVKSGHWKNFRENMYTLNIDEQEYALKPMNCPGCMLVYKEQVHSYRDFPLKVGEIGHVYRHELSGTLSGLFRVRSFHQDDAHIFMTEDQITEEVLSVLKLAERIYKTFGLGFHIELSTRPEKSIGTDEMWEKATQGLVKALEKAGKKYVINEGDGAFYGPKIDLHVKDCLGRSWQCATIQLDMS
;
A
#
# COMPACT_ATOMS: atom_id res chain seq x y z
N MET A 1 7.90 10.24 -29.38
CA MET A 1 6.90 11.33 -29.34
C MET A 1 5.54 10.67 -29.45
N ILE A 2 4.64 10.93 -28.51
CA ILE A 2 3.24 10.46 -28.57
C ILE A 2 2.56 11.28 -29.68
N LYS A 3 2.05 10.62 -30.73
CA LYS A 3 1.29 11.31 -31.79
C LYS A 3 -0.04 11.80 -31.23
N LYS A 4 -0.56 12.92 -31.75
CA LYS A 4 -1.75 13.63 -31.25
C LYS A 4 -3.03 12.77 -31.15
N ASN A 5 -3.03 11.56 -31.72
CA ASN A 5 -4.15 10.59 -31.74
C ASN A 5 -3.80 9.23 -31.12
N GLU A 6 -2.67 9.08 -30.44
CA GLU A 6 -2.37 7.85 -29.72
C GLU A 6 -3.10 7.83 -28.38
N GLU A 7 -3.79 6.75 -28.11
CA GLU A 7 -4.47 6.51 -26.84
C GLU A 7 -3.44 6.52 -25.70
N ILE A 8 -3.64 7.38 -24.70
CA ILE A 8 -2.73 7.51 -23.57
C ILE A 8 -2.82 6.26 -22.72
N ASN A 9 -1.78 5.43 -22.70
CA ASN A 9 -1.73 4.29 -21.79
C ASN A 9 -1.58 4.78 -20.33
N PHE A 10 -2.70 5.18 -19.73
CA PHE A 10 -2.74 5.69 -18.37
C PHE A 10 -2.46 4.62 -17.29
N LYS A 11 -2.40 3.33 -17.66
CA LYS A 11 -1.98 2.23 -16.79
C LYS A 11 -0.47 2.24 -16.56
N ASP A 12 0.31 2.73 -17.51
CA ASP A 12 1.76 2.88 -17.36
C ASP A 12 2.07 3.97 -16.33
N LYS A 13 2.80 3.60 -15.28
CA LYS A 13 3.18 4.49 -14.18
C LYS A 13 3.96 5.72 -14.67
N LYS A 14 4.93 5.54 -15.60
CA LYS A 14 5.75 6.64 -16.11
C LYS A 14 4.94 7.62 -16.95
N VAL A 15 3.98 7.11 -17.74
CA VAL A 15 3.07 7.94 -18.53
C VAL A 15 2.15 8.72 -17.61
N ARG A 16 1.61 8.08 -16.56
CA ARG A 16 0.73 8.71 -15.59
C ARG A 16 1.44 9.79 -14.76
N GLU A 17 2.65 9.54 -14.30
CA GLU A 17 3.48 10.54 -13.59
C GLU A 17 3.75 11.76 -14.46
N LYS A 18 4.13 11.55 -15.73
CA LYS A 18 4.33 12.61 -16.71
C LYS A 18 3.05 13.43 -16.94
N PHE A 19 1.90 12.76 -17.03
CA PHE A 19 0.58 13.37 -17.21
C PHE A 19 0.23 14.27 -16.02
N TRP A 20 0.35 13.75 -14.80
CA TRP A 20 0.05 14.51 -13.58
C TRP A 20 1.05 15.63 -13.31
N HIS A 21 2.32 15.46 -13.66
CA HIS A 21 3.30 16.53 -13.61
C HIS A 21 2.93 17.68 -14.54
N SER A 22 2.42 17.38 -15.74
CA SER A 22 1.93 18.39 -16.67
C SER A 22 0.67 19.10 -16.13
N SER A 23 -0.19 18.35 -15.44
CA SER A 23 -1.38 18.93 -14.78
C SER A 23 -1.01 19.87 -13.63
N ALA A 24 0.04 19.56 -12.87
CA ALA A 24 0.59 20.45 -11.85
C ALA A 24 1.09 21.78 -12.45
N HIS A 25 1.72 21.71 -13.62
CA HIS A 25 2.14 22.90 -14.35
C HIS A 25 0.95 23.78 -14.80
N ILE A 26 -0.11 23.15 -15.33
CA ILE A 26 -1.35 23.86 -15.70
C ILE A 26 -2.01 24.54 -14.47
N LEU A 27 -1.97 23.88 -13.31
CA LEU A 27 -2.43 24.48 -12.05
C LEU A 27 -1.60 25.70 -11.70
N ALA A 28 -0.26 25.62 -11.77
CA ALA A 28 0.61 26.75 -11.48
C ALA A 28 0.38 27.92 -12.45
N HIS A 29 0.19 27.64 -13.73
CA HIS A 29 -0.16 28.63 -14.73
C HIS A 29 -1.51 29.33 -14.40
N ALA A 30 -2.56 28.57 -14.10
CA ALA A 30 -3.86 29.12 -13.72
C ALA A 30 -3.81 29.97 -12.45
N ILE A 31 -3.12 29.49 -11.41
CA ILE A 31 -2.92 30.24 -10.17
C ILE A 31 -2.19 31.54 -10.44
N LYS A 32 -1.10 31.51 -11.21
CA LYS A 32 -0.33 32.73 -11.50
C LYS A 32 -1.13 33.78 -12.27
N LYS A 33 -2.04 33.36 -13.14
CA LYS A 33 -2.97 34.26 -13.83
C LYS A 33 -4.01 34.89 -12.91
N LEU A 34 -4.55 34.11 -11.98
CA LEU A 34 -5.64 34.56 -11.10
C LEU A 34 -5.14 35.28 -9.85
N PHE A 35 -3.93 34.92 -9.39
CA PHE A 35 -3.27 35.40 -8.18
C PHE A 35 -1.82 35.77 -8.51
N PRO A 36 -1.56 36.93 -9.14
CA PRO A 36 -0.22 37.31 -9.63
C PRO A 36 0.87 37.36 -8.55
N ASP A 37 0.51 37.64 -7.31
CA ASP A 37 1.44 37.72 -6.17
C ASP A 37 1.85 36.34 -5.62
N ALA A 38 1.07 35.29 -5.91
CA ALA A 38 1.39 33.93 -5.47
C ALA A 38 2.72 33.45 -6.05
N LYS A 39 3.59 32.90 -5.18
CA LYS A 39 4.90 32.37 -5.56
C LYS A 39 4.84 30.86 -5.66
N ASN A 40 4.86 30.35 -6.87
CA ASN A 40 4.89 28.92 -7.15
C ASN A 40 6.24 28.31 -6.73
N THR A 41 6.21 27.15 -6.04
CA THR A 41 7.41 26.49 -5.53
C THR A 41 7.70 25.17 -6.26
N ILE A 42 7.08 24.08 -5.85
CA ILE A 42 7.21 22.74 -6.48
C ILE A 42 5.86 22.09 -6.70
N GLY A 43 5.74 21.29 -7.77
CA GLY A 43 4.52 20.59 -8.15
C GLY A 43 4.76 19.20 -8.72
N PRO A 44 5.11 18.20 -7.88
CA PRO A 44 5.32 16.84 -8.35
C PRO A 44 4.01 16.09 -8.61
N ALA A 45 4.10 15.05 -9.43
CA ALA A 45 3.14 13.96 -9.42
C ALA A 45 3.29 13.15 -8.12
N VAL A 46 2.18 12.63 -7.61
CA VAL A 46 2.11 11.74 -6.45
C VAL A 46 1.34 10.48 -6.83
N GLU A 47 1.27 9.50 -5.91
CA GLU A 47 0.65 8.19 -6.18
C GLU A 47 -0.78 8.29 -6.77
N ASN A 48 -1.56 9.27 -6.30
CA ASN A 48 -2.97 9.42 -6.70
C ASN A 48 -3.28 10.85 -7.15
N GLY A 49 -2.49 11.37 -8.09
CA GLY A 49 -2.71 12.70 -8.64
C GLY A 49 -1.47 13.59 -8.62
N PHE A 50 -1.67 14.85 -8.37
CA PHE A 50 -0.62 15.87 -8.29
C PHE A 50 -0.93 16.88 -7.21
N TYR A 51 0.08 17.64 -6.81
CA TYR A 51 -0.12 18.88 -6.06
C TYR A 51 0.81 19.97 -6.57
N TYR A 52 0.55 21.18 -6.12
CA TYR A 52 1.49 22.29 -6.26
C TYR A 52 1.49 23.15 -5.00
N ASP A 53 2.69 23.57 -4.56
CA ASP A 53 2.88 24.39 -3.38
C ASP A 53 3.09 25.85 -3.76
N PHE A 54 2.41 26.74 -3.05
CA PHE A 54 2.47 28.17 -3.28
C PHE A 54 2.73 28.93 -1.97
N ASP A 55 3.56 29.94 -2.05
CA ASP A 55 3.66 30.95 -1.01
C ASP A 55 2.78 32.16 -1.39
N ASP A 56 2.35 32.91 -0.39
CA ASP A 56 1.48 34.09 -0.53
C ASP A 56 0.17 33.79 -1.32
N LEU A 57 -0.36 32.57 -1.20
CA LEU A 57 -1.64 32.15 -1.79
C LEU A 57 -2.67 31.91 -0.69
N HIS A 58 -3.73 32.73 -0.69
CA HIS A 58 -4.86 32.62 0.24
C HIS A 58 -6.13 32.25 -0.53
N ILE A 59 -6.48 30.97 -0.52
CA ILE A 59 -7.65 30.40 -1.19
C ILE A 59 -8.41 29.44 -0.28
N THR A 60 -9.66 29.26 -0.58
CA THR A 60 -10.55 28.27 0.04
C THR A 60 -11.07 27.29 -1.01
N PRO A 61 -11.74 26.19 -0.65
CA PRO A 61 -12.37 25.30 -1.62
C PRO A 61 -13.40 26.01 -2.54
N ASP A 62 -13.95 27.14 -2.15
CA ASP A 62 -14.87 27.93 -2.98
C ASP A 62 -14.18 28.53 -4.21
N ASP A 63 -12.88 28.75 -4.15
CA ASP A 63 -12.08 29.23 -5.28
C ASP A 63 -11.82 28.14 -6.35
N PHE A 64 -12.06 26.87 -6.04
CA PHE A 64 -11.75 25.75 -6.95
C PHE A 64 -12.46 25.90 -8.29
N PHE A 65 -13.71 26.28 -8.29
CA PHE A 65 -14.46 26.46 -9.54
C PHE A 65 -13.81 27.49 -10.48
N ARG A 66 -13.36 28.62 -9.92
CA ARG A 66 -12.68 29.69 -10.66
C ARG A 66 -11.32 29.22 -11.19
N ILE A 67 -10.55 28.51 -10.37
CA ILE A 67 -9.22 27.98 -10.75
C ILE A 67 -9.39 26.90 -11.82
N GLU A 68 -10.29 25.93 -11.64
CA GLU A 68 -10.59 24.88 -12.62
C GLU A 68 -11.08 25.45 -13.95
N THR A 69 -11.84 26.53 -13.92
CA THR A 69 -12.30 27.24 -15.14
C THR A 69 -11.10 27.82 -15.91
N GLU A 70 -10.14 28.44 -15.22
CA GLU A 70 -8.93 28.94 -15.87
C GLU A 70 -8.02 27.82 -16.37
N MET A 71 -7.87 26.75 -15.58
CA MET A 71 -7.16 25.54 -16.04
C MET A 71 -7.78 24.97 -17.33
N LYS A 72 -9.10 24.90 -17.44
CA LYS A 72 -9.80 24.44 -18.66
C LYS A 72 -9.52 25.32 -19.84
N LYS A 73 -9.43 26.65 -19.69
CA LYS A 73 -9.04 27.55 -20.77
C LYS A 73 -7.62 27.28 -21.29
N ILE A 74 -6.67 27.05 -20.35
CA ILE A 74 -5.29 26.72 -20.68
C ILE A 74 -5.20 25.38 -21.43
N ILE A 75 -6.01 24.38 -21.00
CA ILE A 75 -6.13 23.09 -21.67
C ILE A 75 -6.69 23.24 -23.09
N GLN A 76 -7.76 24.03 -23.27
CA GLN A 76 -8.38 24.28 -24.56
C GLN A 76 -7.48 25.04 -25.52
N ALA A 77 -6.61 25.91 -25.02
CA ALA A 77 -5.63 26.63 -25.80
C ALA A 77 -4.52 25.74 -26.40
N ASP A 78 -4.39 24.50 -25.88
CA ASP A 78 -3.48 23.46 -26.36
C ASP A 78 -2.01 23.95 -26.52
N TYR A 79 -1.53 24.70 -25.53
CA TYR A 79 -0.15 25.21 -25.53
C TYR A 79 0.89 24.10 -25.52
N PRO A 80 1.91 24.12 -26.38
CA PRO A 80 3.01 23.15 -26.33
C PRO A 80 3.87 23.37 -25.07
N PHE A 81 4.30 22.27 -24.41
CA PHE A 81 5.31 22.33 -23.37
C PHE A 81 6.70 22.41 -24.01
N VAL A 82 7.28 23.63 -24.01
CA VAL A 82 8.57 23.89 -24.62
C VAL A 82 9.67 23.91 -23.56
N LYS A 83 10.60 22.94 -23.65
CA LYS A 83 11.80 22.89 -22.79
C LYS A 83 12.87 23.84 -23.29
N LYS A 84 13.45 24.64 -22.39
CA LYS A 84 14.61 25.51 -22.67
C LYS A 84 15.66 25.35 -21.57
N GLU A 85 16.93 25.16 -21.96
CA GLU A 85 18.05 25.27 -21.03
C GLU A 85 18.32 26.76 -20.76
N ILE A 86 18.63 27.10 -19.51
CA ILE A 86 18.93 28.48 -19.10
C ILE A 86 20.18 28.52 -18.23
N THR A 87 20.81 29.67 -18.20
CA THR A 87 21.93 29.96 -17.31
C THR A 87 21.44 30.42 -15.95
N MET A 88 22.31 30.42 -14.93
CA MET A 88 21.98 30.95 -13.62
C MET A 88 21.65 32.46 -13.63
N ALA A 89 22.27 33.22 -14.56
CA ALA A 89 21.96 34.64 -14.74
C ALA A 89 20.54 34.83 -15.28
N GLU A 90 20.15 34.04 -16.28
CA GLU A 90 18.77 34.03 -16.80
C GLU A 90 17.76 33.58 -15.74
N ALA A 91 18.07 32.56 -14.93
CA ALA A 91 17.22 32.12 -13.83
C ALA A 91 16.97 33.22 -12.82
N LYS A 92 18.02 33.94 -12.38
CA LYS A 92 17.89 35.11 -11.47
C LYS A 92 17.04 36.24 -12.06
N LYS A 93 17.12 36.47 -13.39
CA LYS A 93 16.30 37.48 -14.08
C LYS A 93 14.84 37.06 -14.20
N LEU A 94 14.59 35.81 -14.60
CA LEU A 94 13.23 35.27 -14.80
C LEU A 94 12.46 35.13 -13.49
N PHE A 95 13.13 34.68 -12.43
CA PHE A 95 12.50 34.40 -11.14
C PHE A 95 12.88 35.43 -10.05
N LYS A 96 13.21 36.67 -10.41
CA LYS A 96 13.66 37.72 -9.48
C LYS A 96 12.76 37.89 -8.25
N ASP A 97 11.44 37.75 -8.43
CA ASP A 97 10.42 37.93 -7.39
C ASP A 97 10.02 36.60 -6.70
N ASN A 98 10.71 35.50 -7.02
CA ASN A 98 10.43 34.18 -6.46
C ASN A 98 11.70 33.56 -5.84
N PRO A 99 11.93 33.75 -4.52
CA PRO A 99 13.12 33.27 -3.84
C PRO A 99 13.25 31.74 -3.88
N TYR A 100 12.14 31.02 -3.87
CA TYR A 100 12.12 29.55 -3.91
C TYR A 100 12.71 28.99 -5.21
N LYS A 101 12.37 29.59 -6.36
CA LYS A 101 12.93 29.18 -7.65
C LYS A 101 14.41 29.51 -7.77
N ILE A 102 14.87 30.61 -7.19
CA ILE A 102 16.30 30.96 -7.14
C ILE A 102 17.07 29.98 -6.25
N GLU A 103 16.53 29.63 -5.09
CA GLU A 103 17.10 28.63 -4.20
C GLU A 103 17.22 27.26 -4.88
N LEU A 104 16.15 26.76 -5.50
CA LEU A 104 16.17 25.51 -6.27
C LEU A 104 17.17 25.54 -7.42
N ALA A 105 17.28 26.65 -8.15
CA ALA A 105 18.26 26.80 -9.23
C ALA A 105 19.70 26.71 -8.72
N LYS A 106 20.01 27.29 -7.54
CA LYS A 106 21.32 27.15 -6.89
C LYS A 106 21.63 25.69 -6.56
N GLU A 107 20.68 24.98 -5.90
CA GLU A 107 20.85 23.58 -5.53
C GLU A 107 21.08 22.67 -6.74
N PHE A 108 20.33 22.88 -7.82
CA PHE A 108 20.51 22.09 -9.04
C PHE A 108 21.90 22.32 -9.64
N LYS A 109 22.37 23.57 -9.63
CA LYS A 109 23.72 23.90 -10.12
C LYS A 109 24.82 23.28 -9.24
N GLU A 110 24.67 23.31 -7.91
CA GLU A 110 25.59 22.68 -6.96
C GLU A 110 25.70 21.18 -7.16
N LYS A 111 24.59 20.54 -7.53
CA LYS A 111 24.53 19.11 -7.91
C LYS A 111 25.05 18.81 -9.32
N GLY A 112 25.56 19.82 -10.05
CA GLY A 112 26.04 19.64 -11.43
C GLY A 112 24.93 19.46 -12.47
N GLU A 113 23.68 19.75 -12.13
CA GLU A 113 22.55 19.58 -13.04
C GLU A 113 22.38 20.81 -13.96
N LYS A 114 21.90 20.56 -15.19
CA LYS A 114 21.52 21.63 -16.11
C LYS A 114 20.23 22.28 -15.65
N LEU A 115 20.23 23.62 -15.65
CA LEU A 115 19.01 24.38 -15.35
C LEU A 115 18.10 24.39 -16.58
N THR A 116 16.87 23.94 -16.41
CA THR A 116 15.86 23.92 -17.46
C THR A 116 14.56 24.55 -16.99
N ILE A 117 13.89 25.25 -17.90
CA ILE A 117 12.53 25.72 -17.73
C ILE A 117 11.62 25.03 -18.75
N TYR A 118 10.36 24.90 -18.38
CA TYR A 118 9.30 24.57 -19.33
C TYR A 118 8.36 25.75 -19.46
N LYS A 119 7.97 26.02 -20.69
CA LYS A 119 7.05 27.10 -21.05
C LYS A 119 5.79 26.50 -21.66
N ASP A 120 4.61 27.02 -21.25
CA ASP A 120 3.31 26.76 -21.83
C ASP A 120 2.53 28.08 -21.96
N GLY A 121 2.33 28.54 -23.18
CA GLY A 121 1.77 29.87 -23.44
C GLY A 121 2.70 31.00 -22.97
N ASP A 122 2.18 31.85 -22.09
CA ASP A 122 2.92 32.96 -21.44
C ASP A 122 3.54 32.57 -20.08
N PHE A 123 3.21 31.40 -19.55
CA PHE A 123 3.75 30.88 -18.29
C PHE A 123 5.05 30.10 -18.50
N TYR A 124 5.96 30.21 -17.53
CA TYR A 124 7.18 29.40 -17.48
C TYR A 124 7.51 29.02 -16.04
N ASP A 125 8.10 27.85 -15.88
CA ASP A 125 8.51 27.35 -14.57
C ASP A 125 9.85 26.62 -14.61
N LEU A 126 10.63 26.72 -13.52
CA LEU A 126 11.86 25.96 -13.33
C LEU A 126 11.48 24.49 -13.09
N CYS A 127 11.79 23.63 -14.08
CA CYS A 127 11.34 22.26 -14.07
C CYS A 127 12.29 21.35 -14.87
N ARG A 128 12.46 20.10 -14.39
CA ARG A 128 13.25 19.07 -15.09
C ARG A 128 12.45 18.34 -16.16
N GLY A 129 11.15 18.34 -16.02
CA GLY A 129 10.25 17.49 -16.83
C GLY A 129 10.33 16.01 -16.43
N PRO A 130 9.88 15.09 -17.27
CA PRO A 130 9.23 15.33 -18.55
C PRO A 130 7.78 15.81 -18.44
N HIS A 131 7.27 16.41 -19.51
CA HIS A 131 5.88 16.82 -19.66
C HIS A 131 5.22 16.15 -20.86
N MET A 132 3.88 16.18 -20.91
CA MET A 132 3.10 15.84 -22.09
C MET A 132 3.48 16.81 -23.25
N PRO A 133 3.19 16.47 -24.51
CA PRO A 133 3.55 17.34 -25.62
C PRO A 133 2.88 18.73 -25.56
N SER A 134 1.64 18.80 -25.08
CA SER A 134 0.91 20.06 -24.91
C SER A 134 -0.10 19.97 -23.78
N THR A 135 -0.64 21.13 -23.35
CA THR A 135 -1.69 21.21 -22.32
C THR A 135 -2.97 20.50 -22.75
N GLY A 136 -3.27 20.45 -24.04
CA GLY A 136 -4.46 19.81 -24.61
C GLY A 136 -4.51 18.28 -24.47
N TYR A 137 -3.45 17.63 -24.03
CA TYR A 137 -3.48 16.20 -23.67
C TYR A 137 -4.24 15.93 -22.36
N ILE A 138 -4.34 16.91 -21.48
CA ILE A 138 -5.10 16.83 -20.23
C ILE A 138 -6.56 17.13 -20.56
N LYS A 139 -7.46 16.14 -20.56
CA LYS A 139 -8.86 16.35 -20.93
C LYS A 139 -9.76 16.66 -19.75
N ALA A 140 -9.49 16.05 -18.61
CA ALA A 140 -10.33 16.17 -17.41
C ALA A 140 -9.46 16.42 -16.17
N ILE A 141 -9.85 17.42 -15.37
CA ILE A 141 -9.09 17.84 -14.19
C ILE A 141 -10.05 18.27 -13.08
N LYS A 142 -9.68 17.94 -11.83
CA LYS A 142 -10.42 18.30 -10.64
C LYS A 142 -9.47 18.64 -9.50
N LEU A 143 -9.67 19.76 -8.83
CA LEU A 143 -9.01 20.07 -7.57
C LEU A 143 -9.73 19.35 -6.43
N THR A 144 -8.96 18.85 -5.45
CA THR A 144 -9.53 17.93 -4.45
C THR A 144 -9.45 18.45 -3.03
N LYS A 145 -8.36 19.11 -2.65
CA LYS A 145 -8.18 19.69 -1.30
C LYS A 145 -7.10 20.74 -1.25
N ILE A 146 -7.13 21.54 -0.19
CA ILE A 146 -6.07 22.46 0.22
C ILE A 146 -5.49 21.93 1.54
N ALA A 147 -4.18 22.06 1.72
CA ALA A 147 -3.49 21.75 2.98
C ALA A 147 -2.31 22.71 3.19
N GLY A 148 -1.91 22.90 4.45
CA GLY A 148 -0.63 23.50 4.76
C GLY A 148 0.52 22.52 4.51
N ALA A 149 1.66 23.03 4.05
CA ALA A 149 2.90 22.26 3.91
C ALA A 149 4.09 23.14 4.23
N TYR A 150 5.11 22.60 4.90
CA TYR A 150 6.33 23.36 5.15
C TYR A 150 7.28 23.26 3.96
N TRP A 151 7.96 24.36 3.60
CA TRP A 151 8.96 24.36 2.56
C TRP A 151 10.01 23.27 2.82
N LYS A 152 10.25 22.41 1.84
CA LYS A 152 11.15 21.23 1.93
C LYS A 152 10.81 20.24 3.06
N GLY A 153 9.59 20.28 3.58
CA GLY A 153 9.15 19.36 4.65
C GLY A 153 9.71 19.69 6.05
N ASP A 154 10.45 20.77 6.21
CA ASP A 154 11.01 21.19 7.50
C ASP A 154 10.06 22.18 8.19
N GLN A 155 9.60 21.84 9.40
CA GLN A 155 8.71 22.67 10.21
C GLN A 155 9.29 24.04 10.61
N LYS A 156 10.61 24.22 10.50
CA LYS A 156 11.28 25.50 10.74
C LYS A 156 11.14 26.47 9.57
N ASN A 157 10.79 25.98 8.40
CA ASN A 157 10.61 26.78 7.19
C ASN A 157 9.20 27.35 7.10
N LYS A 158 9.01 28.31 6.17
CA LYS A 158 7.72 28.94 5.92
C LYS A 158 6.65 27.91 5.53
N GLN A 159 5.46 28.07 6.08
CA GLN A 159 4.29 27.29 5.71
C GLN A 159 3.74 27.79 4.37
N LEU A 160 3.51 26.87 3.45
CA LEU A 160 2.99 27.08 2.10
C LEU A 160 1.57 26.56 1.99
N THR A 161 0.84 27.07 1.02
CA THR A 161 -0.47 26.54 0.63
C THR A 161 -0.28 25.47 -0.43
N ARG A 162 -0.63 24.23 -0.11
CA ARG A 162 -0.59 23.08 -1.02
C ARG A 162 -1.96 22.81 -1.61
N VAL A 163 -2.05 22.86 -2.93
CA VAL A 163 -3.27 22.57 -3.68
C VAL A 163 -3.15 21.22 -4.38
N TYR A 164 -4.04 20.29 -4.06
CA TYR A 164 -4.06 18.96 -4.65
C TYR A 164 -5.09 18.87 -5.78
N GLY A 165 -4.75 18.09 -6.79
CA GLY A 165 -5.64 17.80 -7.91
C GLY A 165 -5.46 16.40 -8.46
N ILE A 166 -6.41 16.00 -9.28
CA ILE A 166 -6.42 14.76 -10.05
C ILE A 166 -6.81 15.07 -11.49
N SER A 167 -6.25 14.35 -12.45
CA SER A 167 -6.57 14.53 -13.85
C SER A 167 -6.54 13.21 -14.61
N PHE A 168 -7.31 13.14 -15.70
CA PHE A 168 -7.45 11.96 -16.53
C PHE A 168 -7.47 12.31 -18.03
N PRO A 169 -7.16 11.33 -18.91
CA PRO A 169 -7.26 11.49 -20.36
C PRO A 169 -8.68 11.75 -20.86
N SER A 170 -9.71 11.44 -20.07
CA SER A 170 -11.11 11.64 -20.43
C SER A 170 -11.98 12.06 -19.25
N GLU A 171 -13.08 12.78 -19.53
CA GLU A 171 -14.10 13.14 -18.54
C GLU A 171 -14.79 11.91 -17.94
N LYS A 172 -14.93 10.83 -18.73
CA LYS A 172 -15.50 9.57 -18.25
C LYS A 172 -14.63 8.97 -17.13
N GLU A 173 -13.31 8.87 -17.35
CA GLU A 173 -12.38 8.33 -16.35
C GLU A 173 -12.35 9.17 -15.07
N LEU A 174 -12.40 10.50 -15.19
CA LEU A 174 -12.50 11.39 -14.04
C LEU A 174 -13.80 11.13 -13.27
N LYS A 175 -14.94 11.05 -13.97
CA LYS A 175 -16.23 10.77 -13.35
C LYS A 175 -16.28 9.43 -12.65
N ASP A 176 -15.74 8.39 -13.29
CA ASP A 176 -15.67 7.05 -12.71
C ASP A 176 -14.78 7.04 -11.45
N TYR A 177 -13.65 7.74 -11.49
CA TYR A 177 -12.78 7.91 -10.33
C TYR A 177 -13.45 8.66 -9.18
N LEU A 178 -14.13 9.77 -9.45
CA LEU A 178 -14.83 10.55 -8.42
C LEU A 178 -15.96 9.74 -7.79
N LYS A 179 -16.72 8.98 -8.59
CA LYS A 179 -17.74 8.06 -8.08
C LYS A 179 -17.14 6.97 -7.20
N MET A 180 -16.04 6.38 -7.64
CA MET A 180 -15.29 5.38 -6.83
C MET A 180 -14.83 5.97 -5.50
N ARG A 181 -14.32 7.21 -5.50
CA ARG A 181 -13.88 7.91 -4.28
C ARG A 181 -15.05 8.19 -3.32
N GLU A 182 -16.18 8.62 -3.84
CA GLU A 182 -17.39 8.84 -3.05
C GLU A 182 -17.90 7.54 -2.40
N GLU A 183 -17.95 6.46 -3.18
CA GLU A 183 -18.30 5.13 -2.66
C GLU A 183 -17.32 4.63 -1.61
N ALA A 184 -16.02 4.85 -1.81
CA ALA A 184 -15.00 4.50 -0.84
C ALA A 184 -15.15 5.29 0.48
N GLU A 185 -15.51 6.56 0.40
CA GLU A 185 -15.75 7.38 1.58
C GLU A 185 -17.00 6.92 2.37
N LYS A 186 -18.06 6.53 1.66
CA LYS A 186 -19.27 5.94 2.27
C LYS A 186 -18.94 4.61 2.99
N ARG A 187 -17.95 3.87 2.51
CA ARG A 187 -17.52 2.56 3.04
C ARG A 187 -16.30 2.66 3.97
N ASP A 188 -15.88 3.85 4.37
CA ASP A 188 -14.76 4.01 5.30
C ASP A 188 -15.07 3.34 6.65
N HIS A 189 -14.40 2.20 6.88
CA HIS A 189 -14.58 1.40 8.09
C HIS A 189 -14.29 2.17 9.37
N LYS A 190 -13.44 3.21 9.35
CA LYS A 190 -13.17 4.06 10.52
C LYS A 190 -14.40 4.90 10.87
N LYS A 191 -15.06 5.50 9.87
CA LYS A 191 -16.29 6.28 10.06
C LYS A 191 -17.46 5.37 10.48
N ILE A 192 -17.64 4.26 9.77
CA ILE A 192 -18.71 3.29 10.04
C ILE A 192 -18.49 2.64 11.40
N GLY A 193 -17.28 2.18 11.70
CA GLY A 193 -16.91 1.54 12.97
C GLY A 193 -17.19 2.42 14.18
N LYS A 194 -16.83 3.71 14.10
CA LYS A 194 -17.13 4.69 15.13
C LYS A 194 -18.65 4.92 15.27
N LYS A 195 -19.36 5.14 14.15
CA LYS A 195 -20.81 5.40 14.14
C LYS A 195 -21.61 4.22 14.69
N LEU A 196 -21.25 3.01 14.35
CA LEU A 196 -21.92 1.78 14.78
C LEU A 196 -21.33 1.18 16.06
N ARG A 197 -20.39 1.84 16.74
CA ARG A 197 -19.75 1.34 17.96
C ARG A 197 -19.18 -0.08 17.81
N ILE A 198 -18.44 -0.29 16.70
CA ILE A 198 -17.80 -1.58 16.41
C ILE A 198 -16.43 -1.66 17.09
N PHE A 199 -15.62 -0.61 16.97
CA PHE A 199 -14.30 -0.55 17.59
C PHE A 199 -13.89 0.90 17.92
N SER A 200 -12.93 1.02 18.84
CA SER A 200 -12.27 2.28 19.18
C SER A 200 -10.74 2.13 19.20
N MET A 201 -10.05 3.25 19.05
CA MET A 201 -8.60 3.36 19.21
C MET A 201 -8.29 4.36 20.31
N HIS A 202 -7.31 4.05 21.14
CA HIS A 202 -6.91 4.85 22.30
C HIS A 202 -5.41 5.13 22.27
N GLU A 203 -4.99 6.27 22.82
CA GLU A 203 -3.58 6.68 22.90
C GLU A 203 -2.76 5.76 23.80
N GLU A 204 -3.40 5.14 24.77
CA GLU A 204 -2.80 4.17 25.70
C GLU A 204 -2.40 2.87 25.01
N SER A 205 -2.97 2.59 23.83
CA SER A 205 -2.72 1.36 23.08
C SER A 205 -2.66 1.65 21.57
N PRO A 206 -1.64 2.38 21.10
CA PRO A 206 -1.58 2.86 19.73
C PRO A 206 -1.46 1.72 18.72
N GLY A 207 -2.43 1.66 17.81
CA GLY A 207 -2.51 0.61 16.78
C GLY A 207 -3.08 -0.72 17.26
N MET A 208 -3.67 -0.77 18.45
CA MET A 208 -4.35 -1.96 19.01
C MET A 208 -5.82 -1.64 19.20
N PRO A 209 -6.73 -2.17 18.38
CA PRO A 209 -8.16 -1.86 18.44
C PRO A 209 -8.84 -2.48 19.67
N PHE A 210 -9.74 -1.71 20.27
CA PHE A 210 -10.70 -2.21 21.26
C PHE A 210 -11.99 -2.57 20.54
N LEU A 211 -12.45 -3.81 20.65
CA LEU A 211 -13.76 -4.20 20.15
C LEU A 211 -14.83 -3.78 21.16
N LEU A 212 -15.85 -3.07 20.67
CA LEU A 212 -16.97 -2.63 21.45
C LEU A 212 -18.14 -3.63 21.33
N GLU A 213 -19.27 -3.34 21.96
CA GLU A 213 -20.41 -4.26 22.02
C GLU A 213 -20.86 -4.81 20.65
N ASN A 214 -21.03 -3.95 19.66
CA ASN A 214 -21.42 -4.38 18.31
C ASN A 214 -20.28 -5.08 17.56
N GLY A 215 -19.04 -4.71 17.88
CA GLY A 215 -17.85 -5.41 17.38
C GLY A 215 -17.77 -6.84 17.90
N MET A 216 -18.14 -7.07 19.15
CA MET A 216 -18.17 -8.42 19.74
C MET A 216 -19.27 -9.31 19.14
N ILE A 217 -20.38 -8.74 18.68
CA ILE A 217 -21.40 -9.51 17.93
C ILE A 217 -20.77 -10.04 16.63
N ILE A 218 -20.15 -9.16 15.86
CA ILE A 218 -19.48 -9.54 14.59
C ILE A 218 -18.38 -10.57 14.86
N TRP A 219 -17.58 -10.34 15.89
CA TRP A 219 -16.50 -11.25 16.32
C TRP A 219 -17.02 -12.65 16.59
N ASN A 220 -18.07 -12.78 17.39
CA ASN A 220 -18.64 -14.08 17.76
C ASN A 220 -19.24 -14.83 16.56
N GLU A 221 -19.90 -14.12 15.63
CA GLU A 221 -20.41 -14.73 14.40
C GLU A 221 -19.29 -15.19 13.47
N LEU A 222 -18.19 -14.41 13.35
CA LEU A 222 -17.00 -14.81 12.60
C LEU A 222 -16.34 -16.06 13.20
N LEU A 223 -16.20 -16.13 14.53
CA LEU A 223 -15.64 -17.30 15.23
C LEU A 223 -16.52 -18.54 15.03
N LYS A 224 -17.84 -18.39 15.11
CA LYS A 224 -18.78 -19.48 14.87
C LYS A 224 -18.62 -20.02 13.46
N PHE A 225 -18.64 -19.13 12.46
CA PHE A 225 -18.44 -19.48 11.04
C PHE A 225 -17.10 -20.19 10.82
N TRP A 226 -16.01 -19.64 11.38
CA TRP A 226 -14.68 -20.24 11.28
C TRP A 226 -14.64 -21.66 11.84
N ARG A 227 -15.20 -21.88 13.04
CA ARG A 227 -15.25 -23.21 13.68
C ARG A 227 -16.05 -24.19 12.86
N GLU A 228 -17.18 -23.77 12.31
CA GLU A 228 -18.02 -24.63 11.46
C GLU A 228 -17.28 -25.06 10.18
N GLU A 229 -16.61 -24.14 9.49
CA GLU A 229 -15.88 -24.45 8.27
C GLU A 229 -14.64 -25.30 8.54
N HIS A 230 -13.88 -25.01 9.57
CA HIS A 230 -12.67 -25.77 9.93
C HIS A 230 -13.02 -27.19 10.42
N LYS A 231 -14.10 -27.34 11.17
CA LYS A 231 -14.58 -28.66 11.61
C LYS A 231 -14.96 -29.55 10.42
N LYS A 232 -15.59 -29.00 9.38
CA LYS A 232 -15.93 -29.73 8.15
C LYS A 232 -14.67 -30.25 7.42
N GLU A 233 -13.58 -29.51 7.49
CA GLU A 233 -12.30 -29.85 6.86
C GLU A 233 -11.37 -30.69 7.76
N GLY A 234 -11.82 -31.05 8.98
CA GLY A 234 -11.09 -31.92 9.89
C GLY A 234 -10.03 -31.23 10.74
N TYR A 235 -10.06 -29.89 10.87
CA TYR A 235 -9.12 -29.18 11.72
C TYR A 235 -9.46 -29.34 13.22
N GLN A 236 -8.40 -29.50 14.00
CA GLN A 236 -8.46 -29.47 15.48
C GLN A 236 -8.13 -28.06 15.96
N GLU A 237 -9.01 -27.46 16.78
CA GLU A 237 -8.77 -26.13 17.34
C GLU A 237 -7.85 -26.24 18.56
N ILE A 238 -6.76 -25.45 18.56
CA ILE A 238 -5.86 -25.27 19.72
C ILE A 238 -5.79 -23.80 20.10
N LYS A 239 -5.15 -23.51 21.24
CA LYS A 239 -4.81 -22.16 21.69
C LYS A 239 -3.45 -22.15 22.37
N THR A 240 -2.53 -21.36 21.87
CA THR A 240 -1.19 -21.21 22.44
C THR A 240 -1.04 -19.92 23.25
N PRO A 241 -0.14 -19.87 24.25
CA PRO A 241 0.12 -18.66 25.04
C PRO A 241 0.62 -17.49 24.20
N ILE A 242 0.31 -16.28 24.65
CA ILE A 242 0.77 -15.06 23.99
C ILE A 242 2.22 -14.74 24.32
N VAL A 243 2.62 -14.96 25.61
CA VAL A 243 3.96 -14.67 26.10
C VAL A 243 4.79 -15.95 26.09
N LEU A 244 5.89 -15.94 25.36
CA LEU A 244 6.76 -17.09 25.19
C LEU A 244 8.23 -16.67 25.38
N LYS A 245 9.08 -17.58 25.89
CA LYS A 245 10.50 -17.33 26.16
C LYS A 245 11.29 -17.08 24.87
N LYS A 246 12.31 -16.24 24.97
CA LYS A 246 13.22 -15.89 23.88
C LYS A 246 13.83 -17.11 23.18
N GLU A 247 14.18 -18.16 23.94
CA GLU A 247 14.82 -19.36 23.40
C GLU A 247 14.01 -20.03 22.30
N LEU A 248 12.67 -19.98 22.40
CA LEU A 248 11.78 -20.50 21.36
C LEU A 248 11.95 -19.72 20.05
N TRP A 249 12.05 -18.40 20.16
CA TRP A 249 12.20 -17.49 19.00
C TRP A 249 13.60 -17.57 18.39
N VAL A 250 14.61 -17.84 19.19
CA VAL A 250 15.98 -18.13 18.71
C VAL A 250 15.99 -19.44 17.94
N LYS A 251 15.40 -20.50 18.51
CA LYS A 251 15.34 -21.83 17.89
C LYS A 251 14.60 -21.83 16.57
N SER A 252 13.50 -21.09 16.47
CA SER A 252 12.68 -20.98 15.27
C SER A 252 13.19 -19.93 14.25
N GLY A 253 14.34 -19.29 14.50
CA GLY A 253 14.93 -18.28 13.62
C GLY A 253 14.25 -16.90 13.63
N HIS A 254 13.11 -16.76 14.29
CA HIS A 254 12.38 -15.48 14.33
C HIS A 254 13.17 -14.37 15.04
N TRP A 255 13.94 -14.71 16.07
CA TRP A 255 14.75 -13.73 16.79
C TRP A 255 15.79 -13.04 15.91
N LYS A 256 16.34 -13.74 14.93
CA LYS A 256 17.30 -13.19 13.97
C LYS A 256 16.63 -12.43 12.83
N ASN A 257 15.53 -12.97 12.31
CA ASN A 257 14.95 -12.50 11.04
C ASN A 257 13.73 -11.59 11.22
N PHE A 258 13.15 -11.50 12.43
CA PHE A 258 11.90 -10.78 12.70
C PHE A 258 11.95 -9.91 13.97
N ARG A 259 13.13 -9.73 14.58
CA ARG A 259 13.33 -9.06 15.88
C ARG A 259 12.77 -7.64 15.95
N GLU A 260 12.91 -6.87 14.90
CA GLU A 260 12.46 -5.48 14.82
C GLU A 260 10.94 -5.34 14.95
N ASN A 261 10.20 -6.38 14.56
CA ASN A 261 8.74 -6.42 14.64
C ASN A 261 8.21 -7.10 15.92
N MET A 262 9.07 -7.45 16.87
CA MET A 262 8.67 -8.14 18.10
C MET A 262 8.58 -7.19 19.29
N TYR A 263 7.53 -7.35 20.10
CA TYR A 263 7.49 -6.79 21.44
C TYR A 263 8.21 -7.74 22.41
N THR A 264 9.20 -7.22 23.12
CA THR A 264 9.98 -7.99 24.10
C THR A 264 9.83 -7.41 25.49
N LEU A 265 9.97 -8.26 26.50
CA LEU A 265 9.86 -7.91 27.91
C LEU A 265 10.83 -8.76 28.73
N ASN A 266 11.29 -8.21 29.84
CA ASN A 266 12.10 -8.90 30.82
C ASN A 266 11.26 -9.21 32.04
N ILE A 267 11.21 -10.47 32.46
CA ILE A 267 10.52 -10.95 33.66
C ILE A 267 11.50 -11.85 34.40
N ASP A 268 11.78 -11.56 35.67
CA ASP A 268 12.69 -12.35 36.52
C ASP A 268 14.04 -12.64 35.83
N GLU A 269 14.65 -11.59 35.28
CA GLU A 269 15.94 -11.64 34.55
C GLU A 269 15.94 -12.52 33.28
N GLN A 270 14.78 -12.94 32.80
CA GLN A 270 14.60 -13.71 31.58
C GLN A 270 13.92 -12.88 30.49
N GLU A 271 14.39 -13.04 29.26
CA GLU A 271 13.76 -12.38 28.10
C GLU A 271 12.58 -13.21 27.55
N TYR A 272 11.47 -12.51 27.32
CA TYR A 272 10.26 -13.05 26.68
C TYR A 272 9.89 -12.19 25.48
N ALA A 273 8.99 -12.70 24.65
CA ALA A 273 8.34 -11.91 23.64
C ALA A 273 6.84 -12.22 23.56
N LEU A 274 6.06 -11.21 23.18
CA LEU A 274 4.70 -11.44 22.69
C LEU A 274 4.80 -12.11 21.33
N LYS A 275 4.06 -13.18 21.12
CA LYS A 275 4.14 -13.94 19.86
C LYS A 275 3.77 -13.07 18.65
N PRO A 276 4.66 -12.93 17.66
CA PRO A 276 4.35 -12.28 16.38
C PRO A 276 3.73 -13.24 15.37
N MET A 277 3.83 -14.54 15.63
CA MET A 277 3.37 -15.66 14.81
C MET A 277 2.95 -16.83 15.70
N ASN A 278 2.11 -17.72 15.19
CA ASN A 278 1.58 -18.86 15.93
C ASN A 278 2.41 -20.14 15.74
N CYS A 279 3.20 -20.25 14.66
CA CYS A 279 3.92 -21.45 14.26
C CYS A 279 4.76 -22.08 15.38
N PRO A 280 5.65 -21.35 16.09
CA PRO A 280 6.48 -21.98 17.12
C PRO A 280 5.68 -22.56 18.30
N GLY A 281 4.57 -21.93 18.67
CA GLY A 281 3.66 -22.44 19.70
C GLY A 281 2.98 -23.73 19.24
N CYS A 282 2.50 -23.78 18.00
CA CYS A 282 1.90 -24.99 17.43
C CYS A 282 2.89 -26.15 17.35
N MET A 283 4.17 -25.88 17.00
CA MET A 283 5.22 -26.90 16.97
C MET A 283 5.48 -27.50 18.36
N LEU A 284 5.33 -26.74 19.45
CA LEU A 284 5.43 -27.30 20.80
C LEU A 284 4.29 -28.28 21.07
N VAL A 285 3.06 -27.93 20.70
CA VAL A 285 1.90 -28.83 20.85
C VAL A 285 2.08 -30.09 20.02
N TYR A 286 2.53 -29.97 18.77
CA TYR A 286 2.81 -31.12 17.90
C TYR A 286 3.83 -32.09 18.53
N LYS A 287 4.86 -31.56 19.20
CA LYS A 287 5.94 -32.36 19.82
C LYS A 287 5.53 -33.07 21.11
N GLU A 288 4.36 -32.82 21.66
CA GLU A 288 3.89 -33.49 22.87
C GLU A 288 3.60 -34.98 22.65
N GLN A 289 3.37 -35.36 21.40
CA GLN A 289 3.05 -36.75 21.03
C GLN A 289 3.98 -37.27 19.95
N VAL A 290 4.09 -38.59 19.87
CA VAL A 290 4.78 -39.30 18.79
C VAL A 290 3.75 -39.56 17.71
N HIS A 291 4.04 -39.14 16.49
CA HIS A 291 3.16 -39.30 15.33
C HIS A 291 3.69 -40.36 14.38
N SER A 292 2.78 -41.16 13.85
CA SER A 292 3.05 -42.09 12.77
C SER A 292 2.73 -41.43 11.43
N TYR A 293 3.36 -41.88 10.34
CA TYR A 293 3.00 -41.44 8.98
C TYR A 293 1.53 -41.71 8.64
N ARG A 294 0.86 -42.64 9.37
CA ARG A 294 -0.56 -42.94 9.20
C ARG A 294 -1.49 -41.91 9.81
N ASP A 295 -0.97 -41.04 10.69
CA ASP A 295 -1.74 -39.98 11.35
C ASP A 295 -1.85 -38.74 10.46
N PHE A 296 -1.07 -38.68 9.38
CA PHE A 296 -1.05 -37.53 8.46
C PHE A 296 -2.11 -37.64 7.35
N PRO A 297 -2.70 -36.49 6.92
CA PRO A 297 -2.39 -35.14 7.37
C PRO A 297 -3.02 -34.79 8.72
N LEU A 298 -2.25 -34.16 9.62
CA LEU A 298 -2.76 -33.58 10.84
C LEU A 298 -3.04 -32.09 10.62
N LYS A 299 -4.28 -31.66 10.85
CA LYS A 299 -4.73 -30.30 10.63
C LYS A 299 -5.03 -29.61 11.95
N VAL A 300 -4.27 -28.59 12.28
CA VAL A 300 -4.39 -27.86 13.56
C VAL A 300 -4.65 -26.40 13.26
N GLY A 301 -5.77 -25.86 13.76
CA GLY A 301 -6.17 -24.47 13.58
C GLY A 301 -6.13 -23.68 14.90
N GLU A 302 -5.82 -22.42 14.82
CA GLU A 302 -5.80 -21.50 15.95
C GLU A 302 -6.32 -20.10 15.54
N ILE A 303 -7.29 -19.56 16.28
CA ILE A 303 -7.53 -18.12 16.26
C ILE A 303 -6.48 -17.46 17.14
N GLY A 304 -5.28 -17.31 16.55
CA GLY A 304 -4.09 -16.90 17.26
C GLY A 304 -3.99 -15.38 17.41
N HIS A 305 -3.96 -14.89 18.65
CA HIS A 305 -3.73 -13.49 18.94
C HIS A 305 -2.24 -13.17 18.85
N VAL A 306 -1.86 -12.30 17.91
CA VAL A 306 -0.46 -11.95 17.63
C VAL A 306 -0.21 -10.45 17.78
N TYR A 307 1.05 -10.09 18.04
CA TYR A 307 1.49 -8.71 18.24
C TYR A 307 2.69 -8.40 17.35
N ARG A 308 2.59 -7.33 16.55
CA ARG A 308 3.68 -6.90 15.68
C ARG A 308 3.96 -5.41 15.86
N HIS A 309 5.21 -5.05 16.08
CA HIS A 309 5.64 -3.66 16.21
C HIS A 309 5.70 -2.99 14.84
N GLU A 310 4.51 -2.66 14.31
CA GLU A 310 4.40 -1.89 13.07
C GLU A 310 4.77 -0.43 13.30
N LEU A 311 5.40 0.21 12.30
CA LEU A 311 5.77 1.63 12.37
C LEU A 311 4.51 2.51 12.48
N SER A 312 4.55 3.55 13.32
CA SER A 312 3.40 4.43 13.57
C SER A 312 2.82 5.05 12.30
N GLY A 313 3.67 5.43 11.34
CA GLY A 313 3.24 6.03 10.07
C GLY A 313 2.51 5.09 9.11
N THR A 314 2.55 3.77 9.36
CA THR A 314 1.89 2.75 8.53
C THR A 314 0.52 2.34 9.07
N LEU A 315 0.19 2.69 10.31
CA LEU A 315 -1.06 2.30 10.96
C LEU A 315 -2.28 2.90 10.26
N SER A 316 -3.32 2.10 10.04
CA SER A 316 -4.50 2.53 9.30
C SER A 316 -5.78 1.79 9.74
N GLY A 317 -6.48 2.32 10.74
CA GLY A 317 -7.73 1.74 11.26
C GLY A 317 -7.56 0.25 11.58
N LEU A 318 -8.41 -0.62 11.01
CA LEU A 318 -8.28 -2.08 11.13
C LEU A 318 -7.44 -2.72 10.01
N PHE A 319 -7.02 -1.97 8.99
CA PHE A 319 -6.22 -2.51 7.88
C PHE A 319 -4.77 -2.78 8.28
N ARG A 320 -4.19 -1.97 9.16
CA ARG A 320 -2.85 -2.18 9.68
C ARG A 320 -2.78 -1.81 11.16
N VAL A 321 -2.59 -2.81 11.96
CA VAL A 321 -2.66 -2.77 13.43
C VAL A 321 -1.45 -3.46 14.05
N ARG A 322 -1.25 -3.26 15.35
CA ARG A 322 -0.17 -3.89 16.11
C ARG A 322 -0.60 -5.12 16.90
N SER A 323 -1.91 -5.30 17.07
CA SER A 323 -2.51 -6.45 17.75
C SER A 323 -3.70 -6.93 16.93
N PHE A 324 -3.70 -8.19 16.54
CA PHE A 324 -4.73 -8.78 15.71
C PHE A 324 -4.79 -10.29 15.89
N HIS A 325 -5.88 -10.88 15.42
CA HIS A 325 -6.03 -12.33 15.38
C HIS A 325 -5.87 -12.84 13.95
N GLN A 326 -5.21 -13.98 13.82
CA GLN A 326 -5.13 -14.73 12.57
C GLN A 326 -5.99 -15.99 12.70
N ASP A 327 -6.73 -16.31 11.67
CA ASP A 327 -7.28 -17.65 11.48
C ASP A 327 -6.18 -18.54 10.88
N ASP A 328 -5.25 -18.89 11.71
CA ASP A 328 -4.03 -19.58 11.34
C ASP A 328 -4.19 -21.09 11.46
N ALA A 329 -3.49 -21.83 10.60
CA ALA A 329 -3.51 -23.28 10.65
C ALA A 329 -2.16 -23.89 10.25
N HIS A 330 -1.85 -25.04 10.82
CA HIS A 330 -0.68 -25.82 10.49
C HIS A 330 -1.13 -27.22 10.07
N ILE A 331 -0.69 -27.65 8.89
CA ILE A 331 -0.98 -28.96 8.33
C ILE A 331 0.33 -29.74 8.30
N PHE A 332 0.44 -30.74 9.15
CA PHE A 332 1.56 -31.66 9.16
C PHE A 332 1.25 -32.81 8.20
N MET A 333 2.11 -33.02 7.21
CA MET A 333 1.82 -33.93 6.10
C MET A 333 3.10 -34.53 5.53
N THR A 334 2.96 -35.62 4.78
CA THR A 334 4.03 -36.19 3.96
C THR A 334 4.12 -35.46 2.61
N GLU A 335 5.26 -35.57 1.93
CA GLU A 335 5.50 -34.87 0.66
C GLU A 335 4.48 -35.19 -0.44
N ASP A 336 4.03 -36.43 -0.50
CA ASP A 336 3.02 -36.90 -1.47
C ASP A 336 1.62 -36.28 -1.23
N GLN A 337 1.35 -35.77 -0.02
CA GLN A 337 0.10 -35.12 0.34
C GLN A 337 0.08 -33.62 0.03
N ILE A 338 1.21 -32.98 -0.29
CA ILE A 338 1.35 -31.52 -0.48
C ILE A 338 0.30 -30.99 -1.45
N THR A 339 0.20 -31.59 -2.64
CA THR A 339 -0.71 -31.08 -3.67
C THR A 339 -2.18 -31.10 -3.24
N GLU A 340 -2.62 -32.17 -2.59
CA GLU A 340 -4.01 -32.30 -2.14
C GLU A 340 -4.35 -31.36 -0.99
N GLU A 341 -3.43 -31.22 -0.03
CA GLU A 341 -3.64 -30.33 1.11
C GLU A 341 -3.62 -28.85 0.70
N VAL A 342 -2.73 -28.43 -0.19
CA VAL A 342 -2.72 -27.08 -0.75
C VAL A 342 -4.03 -26.79 -1.51
N LEU A 343 -4.54 -27.77 -2.29
CA LEU A 343 -5.84 -27.66 -2.95
C LEU A 343 -6.99 -27.53 -1.96
N SER A 344 -6.96 -28.27 -0.85
CA SER A 344 -7.95 -28.20 0.22
C SER A 344 -8.01 -26.80 0.83
N VAL A 345 -6.83 -26.23 1.15
CA VAL A 345 -6.73 -24.87 1.70
C VAL A 345 -7.19 -23.80 0.69
N LEU A 346 -6.84 -23.93 -0.59
CA LEU A 346 -7.33 -23.03 -1.64
C LEU A 346 -8.86 -23.03 -1.73
N LYS A 347 -9.48 -24.20 -1.68
CA LYS A 347 -10.95 -24.34 -1.71
C LYS A 347 -11.60 -23.74 -0.47
N LEU A 348 -11.00 -23.91 0.71
CA LEU A 348 -11.48 -23.31 1.95
C LEU A 348 -11.42 -21.77 1.86
N ALA A 349 -10.29 -21.22 1.42
CA ALA A 349 -10.12 -19.77 1.22
C ALA A 349 -11.14 -19.22 0.20
N GLU A 350 -11.39 -19.92 -0.89
CA GLU A 350 -12.42 -19.53 -1.87
C GLU A 350 -13.83 -19.47 -1.26
N ARG A 351 -14.20 -20.45 -0.45
CA ARG A 351 -15.51 -20.46 0.23
C ARG A 351 -15.63 -19.28 1.19
N ILE A 352 -14.59 -19.00 1.98
CA ILE A 352 -14.56 -17.89 2.91
C ILE A 352 -14.71 -16.57 2.14
N TYR A 353 -13.87 -16.29 1.14
CA TYR A 353 -13.97 -15.05 0.37
C TYR A 353 -15.29 -14.89 -0.38
N LYS A 354 -15.83 -15.98 -0.93
CA LYS A 354 -17.14 -15.97 -1.59
C LYS A 354 -18.27 -15.60 -0.62
N THR A 355 -18.21 -16.06 0.62
CA THR A 355 -19.20 -15.72 1.66
C THR A 355 -19.23 -14.20 1.92
N PHE A 356 -18.09 -13.53 1.82
CA PHE A 356 -17.98 -12.07 1.96
C PHE A 356 -18.11 -11.30 0.63
N GLY A 357 -18.38 -11.98 -0.48
CA GLY A 357 -18.46 -11.35 -1.80
C GLY A 357 -17.14 -10.77 -2.30
N LEU A 358 -16.00 -11.29 -1.82
CA LEU A 358 -14.68 -10.82 -2.16
C LEU A 358 -14.06 -11.67 -3.26
N GLY A 359 -13.59 -11.01 -4.34
CA GLY A 359 -12.72 -11.63 -5.34
C GLY A 359 -11.25 -11.46 -4.94
N PHE A 360 -10.38 -12.40 -5.35
CA PHE A 360 -8.95 -12.34 -5.10
C PHE A 360 -8.14 -12.69 -6.35
N HIS A 361 -6.88 -12.30 -6.37
CA HIS A 361 -5.87 -12.79 -7.31
C HIS A 361 -4.75 -13.49 -6.53
N ILE A 362 -3.99 -14.31 -7.24
CA ILE A 362 -2.97 -15.18 -6.64
C ILE A 362 -1.60 -14.72 -7.11
N GLU A 363 -0.66 -14.66 -6.17
CA GLU A 363 0.76 -14.50 -6.42
C GLU A 363 1.50 -15.71 -5.84
N LEU A 364 2.48 -16.23 -6.60
CA LEU A 364 3.41 -17.25 -6.14
C LEU A 364 4.73 -16.57 -5.80
N SER A 365 5.02 -16.48 -4.52
CA SER A 365 6.21 -15.81 -4.00
C SER A 365 7.34 -16.82 -3.83
N THR A 366 8.45 -16.57 -4.53
CA THR A 366 9.60 -17.48 -4.60
C THR A 366 10.69 -17.09 -3.59
N ARG A 367 11.81 -17.79 -3.63
CA ARG A 367 12.91 -17.70 -2.67
C ARG A 367 13.48 -16.29 -2.53
N PRO A 368 13.53 -15.71 -1.32
CA PRO A 368 14.20 -14.43 -1.08
C PRO A 368 15.73 -14.60 -0.97
N GLU A 369 16.47 -13.50 -1.12
CA GLU A 369 17.92 -13.48 -1.00
C GLU A 369 18.40 -14.01 0.36
N LYS A 370 17.72 -13.64 1.45
CA LYS A 370 17.97 -14.14 2.80
C LYS A 370 17.00 -15.27 3.11
N SER A 371 17.46 -16.50 2.97
CA SER A 371 16.66 -17.71 3.19
C SER A 371 17.46 -18.82 3.88
N ILE A 372 16.75 -19.77 4.49
CA ILE A 372 17.30 -21.02 5.02
C ILE A 372 16.94 -22.19 4.10
N GLY A 373 17.55 -23.34 4.29
CA GLY A 373 17.33 -24.55 3.48
C GLY A 373 18.19 -24.60 2.20
N THR A 374 18.22 -25.77 1.57
CA THR A 374 18.96 -26.02 0.35
C THR A 374 18.21 -25.60 -0.91
N ASP A 375 18.89 -25.45 -2.04
CA ASP A 375 18.27 -25.14 -3.33
C ASP A 375 17.28 -26.22 -3.74
N GLU A 376 17.60 -27.47 -3.50
CA GLU A 376 16.77 -28.63 -3.79
C GLU A 376 15.45 -28.62 -2.99
N MET A 377 15.50 -28.27 -1.69
CA MET A 377 14.30 -28.11 -0.87
C MET A 377 13.40 -27.00 -1.41
N TRP A 378 13.98 -25.87 -1.80
CA TRP A 378 13.25 -24.74 -2.34
C TRP A 378 12.60 -25.05 -3.69
N GLU A 379 13.33 -25.73 -4.57
CA GLU A 379 12.80 -26.14 -5.87
C GLU A 379 11.62 -27.11 -5.70
N LYS A 380 11.79 -28.12 -4.84
CA LYS A 380 10.77 -29.13 -4.54
C LYS A 380 9.52 -28.49 -3.93
N ALA A 381 9.68 -27.61 -2.96
CA ALA A 381 8.58 -26.90 -2.34
C ALA A 381 7.83 -25.99 -3.35
N THR A 382 8.57 -25.24 -4.17
CA THR A 382 7.99 -24.37 -5.20
C THR A 382 7.21 -25.20 -6.23
N GLN A 383 7.77 -26.32 -6.69
CA GLN A 383 7.11 -27.22 -7.61
C GLN A 383 5.81 -27.84 -7.04
N GLY A 384 5.80 -28.14 -5.73
CA GLY A 384 4.60 -28.59 -5.03
C GLY A 384 3.46 -27.59 -5.09
N LEU A 385 3.77 -26.29 -4.84
CA LEU A 385 2.79 -25.20 -4.94
C LEU A 385 2.32 -24.96 -6.38
N VAL A 386 3.23 -25.00 -7.36
CA VAL A 386 2.90 -24.85 -8.79
C VAL A 386 1.94 -25.94 -9.22
N LYS A 387 2.24 -27.21 -8.94
CA LYS A 387 1.36 -28.34 -9.29
C LYS A 387 -0.05 -28.20 -8.70
N ALA A 388 -0.15 -27.70 -7.46
CA ALA A 388 -1.45 -27.46 -6.84
C ALA A 388 -2.22 -26.35 -7.56
N LEU A 389 -1.57 -25.23 -7.92
CA LEU A 389 -2.21 -24.14 -8.67
C LEU A 389 -2.66 -24.56 -10.07
N GLU A 390 -1.83 -25.33 -10.78
CA GLU A 390 -2.15 -25.87 -12.10
C GLU A 390 -3.34 -26.85 -12.03
N LYS A 391 -3.33 -27.77 -11.05
CA LYS A 391 -4.44 -28.73 -10.81
C LYS A 391 -5.73 -27.99 -10.42
N ALA A 392 -5.63 -26.86 -9.72
CA ALA A 392 -6.77 -25.99 -9.40
C ALA A 392 -7.26 -25.16 -10.59
N GLY A 393 -6.53 -25.13 -11.71
CA GLY A 393 -6.84 -24.29 -12.87
C GLY A 393 -6.75 -22.79 -12.55
N LYS A 394 -5.89 -22.39 -11.60
CA LYS A 394 -5.77 -21.00 -11.15
C LYS A 394 -4.71 -20.25 -11.93
N LYS A 395 -5.05 -19.01 -12.33
CA LYS A 395 -4.09 -18.07 -12.87
C LYS A 395 -3.35 -17.40 -11.70
N TYR A 396 -2.05 -17.31 -11.82
CA TYR A 396 -1.19 -16.65 -10.81
C TYR A 396 -0.09 -15.83 -11.48
N VAL A 397 0.50 -14.92 -10.72
CA VAL A 397 1.68 -14.14 -11.10
C VAL A 397 2.84 -14.59 -10.21
N ILE A 398 4.04 -14.71 -10.78
CA ILE A 398 5.24 -15.00 -9.99
C ILE A 398 5.75 -13.69 -9.40
N ASN A 399 5.93 -13.69 -8.08
CA ASN A 399 6.53 -12.60 -7.32
C ASN A 399 7.90 -13.07 -6.82
N GLU A 400 8.94 -12.73 -7.59
CA GLU A 400 10.29 -13.22 -7.32
C GLU A 400 10.86 -12.60 -6.04
N GLY A 401 11.41 -13.46 -5.17
CA GLY A 401 12.12 -13.02 -3.97
C GLY A 401 11.24 -12.62 -2.78
N ASP A 402 9.92 -12.77 -2.86
CA ASP A 402 8.97 -12.37 -1.80
C ASP A 402 8.48 -13.54 -0.91
N GLY A 403 9.10 -14.70 -1.04
CA GLY A 403 8.84 -15.87 -0.19
C GLY A 403 9.20 -15.61 1.28
N ALA A 404 8.69 -16.47 2.18
CA ALA A 404 9.15 -16.47 3.57
C ALA A 404 10.62 -16.92 3.63
N PHE A 405 11.33 -16.56 4.69
CA PHE A 405 12.74 -16.96 4.80
C PHE A 405 12.96 -18.49 4.88
N TYR A 406 11.92 -19.25 5.18
CA TYR A 406 11.89 -20.70 5.33
C TYR A 406 11.19 -21.48 4.21
N GLY A 407 10.46 -20.80 3.31
CA GLY A 407 9.78 -21.49 2.22
C GLY A 407 8.99 -20.59 1.28
N PRO A 408 8.62 -21.12 0.08
CA PRO A 408 7.78 -20.43 -0.87
C PRO A 408 6.34 -20.33 -0.38
N LYS A 409 5.57 -19.40 -0.94
CA LYS A 409 4.20 -19.17 -0.54
C LYS A 409 3.28 -18.81 -1.71
N ILE A 410 2.03 -19.17 -1.58
CA ILE A 410 0.91 -18.68 -2.39
C ILE A 410 0.25 -17.55 -1.60
N ASP A 411 0.25 -16.35 -2.13
CA ASP A 411 -0.40 -15.19 -1.55
C ASP A 411 -1.74 -14.91 -2.24
N LEU A 412 -2.80 -14.76 -1.47
CA LEU A 412 -4.13 -14.39 -1.96
C LEU A 412 -4.37 -12.91 -1.63
N HIS A 413 -4.51 -12.11 -2.68
CA HIS A 413 -4.69 -10.68 -2.60
C HIS A 413 -6.12 -10.26 -2.92
N VAL A 414 -6.72 -9.48 -2.03
CA VAL A 414 -8.04 -8.89 -2.19
C VAL A 414 -7.90 -7.41 -2.57
N LYS A 415 -8.75 -6.93 -3.46
CA LYS A 415 -8.81 -5.51 -3.81
C LYS A 415 -9.84 -4.80 -2.96
N ASP A 416 -9.46 -3.65 -2.39
CA ASP A 416 -10.40 -2.77 -1.73
C ASP A 416 -11.23 -1.94 -2.75
N CYS A 417 -12.17 -1.14 -2.26
CA CYS A 417 -13.02 -0.31 -3.09
C CYS A 417 -12.28 0.82 -3.84
N LEU A 418 -11.03 1.10 -3.51
CA LEU A 418 -10.13 2.00 -4.23
C LEU A 418 -9.23 1.26 -5.24
N GLY A 419 -9.39 -0.07 -5.37
CA GLY A 419 -8.59 -0.91 -6.24
C GLY A 419 -7.18 -1.23 -5.71
N ARG A 420 -6.88 -0.87 -4.45
CA ARG A 420 -5.60 -1.22 -3.81
C ARG A 420 -5.60 -2.70 -3.44
N SER A 421 -4.47 -3.35 -3.67
CA SER A 421 -4.27 -4.77 -3.36
C SER A 421 -3.81 -4.97 -1.92
N TRP A 422 -4.42 -5.93 -1.22
CA TRP A 422 -4.09 -6.31 0.15
C TRP A 422 -3.90 -7.82 0.22
N GLN A 423 -2.74 -8.25 0.70
CA GLN A 423 -2.49 -9.65 1.02
C GLN A 423 -3.34 -10.01 2.26
N CYS A 424 -4.29 -10.92 2.08
CA CYS A 424 -5.23 -11.31 3.14
C CYS A 424 -5.06 -12.75 3.60
N ALA A 425 -4.62 -13.66 2.72
CA ALA A 425 -4.31 -15.03 3.09
C ALA A 425 -3.02 -15.48 2.44
N THR A 426 -2.37 -16.46 3.06
CA THR A 426 -1.12 -17.03 2.59
C THR A 426 -1.10 -18.53 2.85
N ILE A 427 -0.67 -19.31 1.87
CA ILE A 427 -0.37 -20.74 2.01
C ILE A 427 1.14 -20.88 1.89
N GLN A 428 1.80 -21.23 2.99
CA GLN A 428 3.25 -21.32 3.07
C GLN A 428 3.66 -22.78 3.20
N LEU A 429 4.63 -23.22 2.42
CA LEU A 429 5.16 -24.56 2.50
C LEU A 429 6.56 -24.52 3.17
N ASP A 430 6.62 -25.07 4.38
CA ASP A 430 7.84 -25.17 5.17
C ASP A 430 8.35 -26.62 5.12
N MET A 431 9.57 -26.80 4.65
CA MET A 431 10.25 -28.11 4.57
C MET A 431 11.52 -28.15 5.46
N SER A 432 11.69 -27.15 6.35
CA SER A 432 12.87 -27.04 7.22
C SER A 432 12.70 -27.67 8.59
#